data_f2a8f37aa38249e70db1db4412374c3c
#
_entry.id   f2a8f37aa38249e70db1db4412374c3c
#
_cell.length_a   1.000
_cell.length_b   1.000
_cell.length_c   1.000
_cell.angle_alpha   90.00
_cell.angle_beta   90.00
_cell.angle_gamma   90.00
#
_symmetry.space_group_name_H-M   'P 1'
#
loop_
_entity.id
_entity.type
_entity.pdbx_description
1 polymer ?
#
loop_
_entity_poly.entity_id
_entity_poly.type
_entity_poly.pdbx_seq_one_letter_code
_entity_poly.pdbx_strand_id
1 'polypeptide(L)'
;MNNIYSILAVVALSGVTAANANAQRITSTLNEGWEFSKGDLNSAKQWQKVRVPHDWAIYGPFDRANDLQTVAVEQNGEKEETVKTGRTGGLPFIGKGSYRTTFEIPDTTGRNITLIFDGAMSNAHVRVNGKEVAYWPYGYNSFYTDLSDAVVPGDNTLTVELENYERASRWYPGAGLYRNVHIVNTDRVHIPVWGTYVTTPEVSEAKASVRLEMEIAGAGKGEKIDVITEIISPDGKIVATNNAPYISHGQIFFQNFLVTEPELWSPASPRLYTARTRISVNGKETDAYDTRFGIRKLEYLPETGFYLNGKPMKFKGVCNHHDLGPLGAAINRSALLHQVELLKDMGANAIRTSHNMPSPEMVEICDELGMM
;
A
#
# COMPACT_ATOMS: atom_id res chain seq x y z
N MET A 1 -55.32 -2.16 13.12
CA MET A 1 -54.31 -1.92 14.19
C MET A 1 -52.93 -1.93 13.53
N ASN A 2 -52.46 -0.73 13.22
CA ASN A 2 -51.18 -0.51 12.52
C ASN A 2 -50.09 -0.30 13.56
N ASN A 3 -49.08 -1.17 13.57
CA ASN A 3 -47.85 -0.95 14.32
C ASN A 3 -46.75 -0.49 13.36
N ILE A 4 -46.47 0.80 13.44
CA ILE A 4 -45.32 1.47 12.78
C ILE A 4 -44.14 1.33 13.72
N TYR A 5 -43.13 0.58 13.30
CA TYR A 5 -41.80 0.55 13.96
C TYR A 5 -41.00 1.73 13.45
N SER A 6 -40.81 2.72 14.30
CA SER A 6 -39.85 3.81 14.09
C SER A 6 -38.43 3.30 14.34
N ILE A 7 -37.63 3.28 13.30
CA ILE A 7 -36.18 3.04 13.42
C ILE A 7 -35.53 4.37 13.78
N LEU A 8 -35.06 4.50 15.02
CA LEU A 8 -34.18 5.57 15.45
C LEU A 8 -32.79 5.31 14.91
N ALA A 9 -32.38 6.13 13.95
CA ALA A 9 -30.96 6.18 13.52
C ALA A 9 -30.17 6.92 14.60
N VAL A 10 -29.31 6.19 15.31
CA VAL A 10 -28.31 6.76 16.20
C VAL A 10 -27.15 7.23 15.33
N VAL A 11 -27.09 8.54 15.07
CA VAL A 11 -25.91 9.19 14.52
C VAL A 11 -24.88 9.28 15.64
N ALA A 12 -23.88 8.42 15.61
CA ALA A 12 -22.71 8.55 16.44
C ALA A 12 -21.89 9.75 15.94
N LEU A 13 -22.03 10.91 16.58
CA LEU A 13 -21.07 12.00 16.48
C LEU A 13 -19.77 11.51 17.13
N SER A 14 -18.80 11.06 16.32
CA SER A 14 -17.42 10.95 16.75
C SER A 14 -16.92 12.36 17.01
N GLY A 15 -16.74 12.70 18.28
CA GLY A 15 -16.16 13.96 18.69
C GLY A 15 -14.73 14.09 18.15
N VAL A 16 -14.57 14.95 17.16
CA VAL A 16 -13.27 15.45 16.75
C VAL A 16 -12.81 16.38 17.89
N THR A 17 -11.95 15.88 18.76
CA THR A 17 -11.16 16.76 19.63
C THR A 17 -10.35 17.65 18.70
N ALA A 18 -10.56 18.95 18.78
CA ALA A 18 -9.75 19.97 18.12
C ALA A 18 -8.32 19.84 18.69
N ALA A 19 -7.51 19.00 18.09
CA ALA A 19 -6.07 19.01 18.27
C ALA A 19 -5.52 20.24 17.56
N ASN A 20 -4.62 20.95 18.21
CA ASN A 20 -3.96 22.15 17.72
C ASN A 20 -3.60 22.03 16.24
N ALA A 21 -4.08 23.01 15.44
CA ALA A 21 -3.78 23.14 14.02
C ALA A 21 -2.30 23.57 13.83
N ASN A 22 -1.37 22.65 14.05
CA ASN A 22 0.04 22.83 13.75
C ASN A 22 0.61 21.53 13.19
N ALA A 23 0.93 21.58 11.89
CA ALA A 23 1.92 20.75 11.22
C ALA A 23 1.85 19.22 11.46
N GLN A 24 0.68 18.62 11.43
CA GLN A 24 0.56 17.17 11.44
C GLN A 24 0.66 16.60 10.02
N ARG A 25 1.22 15.37 9.94
CA ARG A 25 1.07 14.54 8.74
C ARG A 25 -0.41 14.39 8.41
N ILE A 26 -0.78 14.74 7.20
CA ILE A 26 -2.13 14.53 6.66
C ILE A 26 -2.00 13.55 5.51
N THR A 27 -2.59 12.37 5.66
CA THR A 27 -2.70 11.40 4.57
C THR A 27 -4.16 11.35 4.12
N SER A 28 -4.39 11.63 2.86
CA SER A 28 -5.70 11.56 2.23
C SER A 28 -5.68 10.61 1.05
N THR A 29 -6.79 9.90 0.85
CA THR A 29 -6.98 9.02 -0.30
C THR A 29 -7.61 9.82 -1.43
N LEU A 30 -6.97 9.85 -2.58
CA LEU A 30 -7.46 10.52 -3.78
C LEU A 30 -8.13 9.50 -4.72
N ASN A 31 -9.28 8.96 -4.31
CA ASN A 31 -9.98 7.91 -5.05
C ASN A 31 -11.25 8.40 -5.76
N GLU A 32 -11.74 9.57 -5.41
CA GLU A 32 -12.95 10.16 -5.97
C GLU A 32 -12.63 11.27 -6.99
N GLY A 33 -13.61 11.64 -7.79
CA GLY A 33 -13.50 12.77 -8.71
C GLY A 33 -12.68 12.51 -9.97
N TRP A 34 -12.37 11.26 -10.26
CA TRP A 34 -11.63 10.89 -11.47
C TRP A 34 -12.50 10.81 -12.69
N GLU A 35 -11.90 11.14 -13.83
CA GLU A 35 -12.40 10.86 -15.15
C GLU A 35 -11.40 9.99 -15.92
N PHE A 36 -11.91 9.05 -16.68
CA PHE A 36 -11.16 8.12 -17.51
C PHE A 36 -11.55 8.21 -18.98
N SER A 37 -10.57 8.07 -19.87
CA SER A 37 -10.79 7.90 -21.32
C SER A 37 -9.82 6.85 -21.86
N LYS A 38 -10.28 6.01 -22.79
CA LYS A 38 -9.38 5.13 -23.55
C LYS A 38 -8.54 5.96 -24.52
N GLY A 39 -7.28 5.56 -24.71
CA GLY A 39 -6.29 6.27 -25.51
C GLY A 39 -5.40 7.20 -24.69
N ASP A 40 -4.49 7.90 -25.37
CA ASP A 40 -3.65 8.93 -24.77
C ASP A 40 -4.42 10.25 -24.55
N LEU A 41 -3.85 11.18 -23.78
CA LEU A 41 -4.48 12.46 -23.45
C LEU A 41 -4.86 13.28 -24.69
N ASN A 42 -4.08 13.20 -25.76
CA ASN A 42 -4.33 13.98 -26.99
C ASN A 42 -5.48 13.40 -27.81
N SER A 43 -5.67 12.08 -27.76
CA SER A 43 -6.73 11.35 -28.46
C SER A 43 -8.00 11.18 -27.64
N ALA A 44 -7.97 11.46 -26.35
CA ALA A 44 -9.08 11.31 -25.40
C ALA A 44 -10.27 12.21 -25.78
N LYS A 45 -11.35 11.62 -26.28
CA LYS A 45 -12.55 12.37 -26.72
C LYS A 45 -13.75 12.19 -25.81
N GLN A 46 -13.82 11.09 -25.08
CA GLN A 46 -14.96 10.74 -24.25
C GLN A 46 -14.47 10.41 -22.84
N TRP A 47 -14.70 11.33 -21.92
CA TRP A 47 -14.35 11.17 -20.52
C TRP A 47 -15.54 10.61 -19.73
N GLN A 48 -15.29 9.54 -18.99
CA GLN A 48 -16.26 8.90 -18.10
C GLN A 48 -15.86 9.17 -16.66
N LYS A 49 -16.81 9.52 -15.81
CA LYS A 49 -16.58 9.60 -14.38
C LYS A 49 -16.33 8.20 -13.84
N VAL A 50 -15.24 8.03 -13.12
CA VAL A 50 -14.85 6.77 -12.49
C VAL A 50 -14.42 7.02 -11.06
N ARG A 51 -14.40 5.96 -10.28
CA ARG A 51 -13.77 5.90 -8.98
C ARG A 51 -12.51 5.05 -9.09
N VAL A 52 -11.43 5.45 -8.46
CA VAL A 52 -10.23 4.62 -8.25
C VAL A 52 -10.41 3.86 -6.92
N PRO A 53 -10.03 2.60 -6.81
CA PRO A 53 -9.41 1.72 -7.82
C PRO A 53 -10.30 1.40 -9.02
N HIS A 54 -9.71 1.43 -10.21
CA HIS A 54 -10.42 1.24 -11.47
C HIS A 54 -9.61 0.37 -12.43
N ASP A 55 -10.24 -0.69 -12.92
CA ASP A 55 -9.71 -1.55 -13.97
C ASP A 55 -10.58 -1.43 -15.22
N TRP A 56 -10.07 -0.75 -16.25
CA TRP A 56 -10.87 -0.54 -17.46
C TRP A 56 -11.06 -1.80 -18.30
N ALA A 57 -10.20 -2.81 -18.10
CA ALA A 57 -10.23 -4.01 -18.93
C ALA A 57 -11.50 -4.84 -18.71
N ILE A 58 -12.11 -4.81 -17.53
CA ILE A 58 -13.35 -5.55 -17.25
C ILE A 58 -14.57 -5.01 -17.97
N TYR A 59 -14.50 -3.82 -18.54
CA TYR A 59 -15.61 -3.20 -19.28
C TYR A 59 -15.52 -3.43 -20.81
N GLY A 60 -14.54 -4.20 -21.28
CA GLY A 60 -14.32 -4.46 -22.68
C GLY A 60 -13.81 -3.24 -23.48
N PRO A 61 -13.90 -3.28 -24.80
CA PRO A 61 -14.50 -4.35 -25.59
C PRO A 61 -13.73 -5.67 -25.48
N PHE A 62 -14.45 -6.80 -25.55
CA PHE A 62 -13.86 -8.13 -25.59
C PHE A 62 -13.81 -8.60 -27.02
N ASP A 63 -12.62 -8.97 -27.50
CA ASP A 63 -12.40 -9.46 -28.85
C ASP A 63 -11.32 -10.54 -28.87
N ARG A 64 -11.49 -11.54 -29.73
CA ARG A 64 -10.49 -12.61 -29.91
C ARG A 64 -9.17 -12.10 -30.50
N ALA A 65 -9.16 -10.94 -31.11
CA ALA A 65 -7.96 -10.29 -31.62
C ALA A 65 -7.16 -9.55 -30.54
N ASN A 66 -7.75 -9.32 -29.36
CA ASN A 66 -7.06 -8.70 -28.26
C ASN A 66 -6.06 -9.68 -27.61
N ASP A 67 -4.87 -9.18 -27.29
CA ASP A 67 -3.81 -9.90 -26.58
C ASP A 67 -3.47 -11.27 -27.18
N LEU A 68 -3.28 -11.33 -28.49
CA LEU A 68 -2.80 -12.53 -29.19
C LEU A 68 -1.36 -12.86 -28.78
N GLN A 69 -1.09 -14.11 -28.44
CA GLN A 69 0.23 -14.59 -28.05
C GLN A 69 0.64 -15.79 -28.91
N THR A 70 1.88 -15.79 -29.41
CA THR A 70 2.46 -16.92 -30.14
C THR A 70 3.33 -17.74 -29.20
N VAL A 71 2.88 -18.95 -28.87
CA VAL A 71 3.51 -19.80 -27.87
C VAL A 71 3.27 -21.27 -28.14
N ALA A 72 4.18 -22.14 -27.64
CA ALA A 72 3.94 -23.56 -27.44
C ALA A 72 3.67 -23.82 -25.95
N VAL A 73 2.60 -24.53 -25.64
CA VAL A 73 2.28 -24.92 -24.24
C VAL A 73 2.79 -26.34 -24.03
N GLU A 74 4.04 -26.43 -23.55
CA GLU A 74 4.72 -27.72 -23.33
C GLU A 74 3.96 -28.68 -22.41
N GLN A 75 3.24 -28.15 -21.40
CA GLN A 75 2.39 -28.93 -20.51
C GLN A 75 1.26 -29.64 -21.26
N ASN A 76 0.87 -29.14 -22.44
CA ASN A 76 -0.11 -29.77 -23.31
C ASN A 76 0.54 -30.68 -24.37
N GLY A 77 1.86 -30.85 -24.33
CA GLY A 77 2.62 -31.62 -25.32
C GLY A 77 2.82 -30.94 -26.65
N GLU A 78 2.61 -29.61 -26.72
CA GLU A 78 2.82 -28.82 -27.94
C GLU A 78 4.33 -28.66 -28.18
N LYS A 79 4.74 -28.90 -29.42
CA LYS A 79 6.15 -28.76 -29.85
C LYS A 79 6.37 -27.51 -30.71
N GLU A 80 5.32 -26.99 -31.31
CA GLU A 80 5.37 -25.83 -32.21
C GLU A 80 4.58 -24.68 -31.63
N GLU A 81 5.08 -23.47 -31.81
CA GLU A 81 4.40 -22.25 -31.41
C GLU A 81 3.20 -22.00 -32.32
N THR A 82 2.06 -21.71 -31.72
CA THR A 82 0.84 -21.32 -32.43
C THR A 82 0.25 -20.07 -31.81
N VAL A 83 -0.52 -19.32 -32.58
CA VAL A 83 -1.25 -18.15 -32.08
C VAL A 83 -2.35 -18.60 -31.14
N LYS A 84 -2.33 -18.10 -29.92
CA LYS A 84 -3.33 -18.36 -28.89
C LYS A 84 -3.94 -17.06 -28.42
N THR A 85 -5.23 -17.11 -28.11
CA THR A 85 -6.00 -16.00 -27.57
C THR A 85 -6.44 -16.32 -26.15
N GLY A 86 -6.69 -15.30 -25.34
CA GLY A 86 -7.24 -15.46 -23.99
C GLY A 86 -6.30 -16.05 -22.95
N ARG A 87 -5.00 -16.06 -23.18
CA ARG A 87 -4.02 -16.56 -22.18
C ARG A 87 -3.97 -15.76 -20.89
N THR A 88 -4.40 -14.51 -20.94
CA THR A 88 -4.50 -13.61 -19.80
C THR A 88 -5.77 -13.83 -18.97
N GLY A 89 -6.53 -14.88 -19.22
CA GLY A 89 -7.80 -15.17 -18.55
C GLY A 89 -9.01 -14.45 -19.13
N GLY A 90 -8.85 -13.76 -20.26
CA GLY A 90 -9.92 -13.05 -20.93
C GLY A 90 -9.48 -12.54 -22.30
N LEU A 91 -10.35 -11.80 -22.95
CA LEU A 91 -10.10 -11.14 -24.23
C LEU A 91 -10.33 -9.61 -24.10
N PRO A 92 -9.92 -8.98 -22.96
CA PRO A 92 -10.24 -7.60 -22.70
C PRO A 92 -9.33 -6.67 -23.52
N PHE A 93 -9.83 -5.46 -23.76
CA PHE A 93 -9.00 -4.38 -24.27
C PHE A 93 -8.05 -3.91 -23.17
N ILE A 94 -6.75 -4.06 -23.39
CA ILE A 94 -5.67 -3.42 -22.64
C ILE A 94 -5.18 -2.18 -23.41
N GLY A 95 -3.90 -1.92 -23.58
CA GLY A 95 -3.41 -0.79 -24.39
C GLY A 95 -3.37 0.52 -23.58
N LYS A 96 -3.78 1.64 -24.19
CA LYS A 96 -3.66 2.98 -23.60
C LYS A 96 -4.92 3.45 -22.91
N GLY A 97 -4.75 4.13 -21.76
CA GLY A 97 -5.82 4.81 -21.06
C GLY A 97 -5.31 6.03 -20.31
N SER A 98 -6.14 7.04 -20.22
CA SER A 98 -5.81 8.31 -19.56
C SER A 98 -6.80 8.59 -18.44
N TYR A 99 -6.28 9.10 -17.34
CA TYR A 99 -7.00 9.56 -16.16
C TYR A 99 -6.74 11.02 -15.93
N ARG A 100 -7.74 11.72 -15.37
CA ARG A 100 -7.57 13.08 -14.86
C ARG A 100 -8.44 13.31 -13.63
N THR A 101 -7.95 14.15 -12.72
CA THR A 101 -8.70 14.64 -11.57
C THR A 101 -8.18 15.99 -11.14
N THR A 102 -8.86 16.61 -10.18
CA THR A 102 -8.39 17.80 -9.46
C THR A 102 -8.29 17.49 -7.97
N PHE A 103 -7.34 18.13 -7.30
CA PHE A 103 -7.18 18.04 -5.85
C PHE A 103 -6.73 19.38 -5.29
N GLU A 104 -7.10 19.65 -4.06
CA GLU A 104 -6.79 20.91 -3.37
C GLU A 104 -5.61 20.74 -2.41
N ILE A 105 -4.66 21.66 -2.45
CA ILE A 105 -3.61 21.85 -1.46
C ILE A 105 -3.80 23.22 -0.81
N PRO A 106 -4.28 23.31 0.44
CA PRO A 106 -4.58 24.59 1.07
C PRO A 106 -3.36 25.50 1.25
N ASP A 107 -2.21 24.91 1.61
CA ASP A 107 -0.95 25.63 1.83
C ASP A 107 0.25 24.77 1.44
N THR A 108 1.19 25.36 0.73
CA THR A 108 2.45 24.71 0.31
C THR A 108 3.67 25.24 1.08
N THR A 109 3.50 26.28 1.90
CA THR A 109 4.60 26.97 2.58
C THR A 109 5.28 26.09 3.63
N GLY A 110 6.52 25.70 3.39
CA GLY A 110 7.28 24.83 4.29
C GLY A 110 6.71 23.41 4.40
N ARG A 111 5.89 23.00 3.42
CA ARG A 111 5.29 21.67 3.36
C ARG A 111 6.02 20.79 2.35
N ASN A 112 6.00 19.49 2.61
CA ASN A 112 6.34 18.45 1.64
C ASN A 112 5.06 17.75 1.21
N ILE A 113 4.84 17.67 -0.09
CA ILE A 113 3.64 17.07 -0.69
C ILE A 113 4.08 15.86 -1.51
N THR A 114 3.67 14.67 -1.09
CA THR A 114 4.02 13.42 -1.77
C THR A 114 2.76 12.76 -2.32
N LEU A 115 2.81 12.37 -3.60
CA LEU A 115 1.78 11.56 -4.26
C LEU A 115 2.23 10.12 -4.29
N ILE A 116 1.37 9.19 -3.85
CA ILE A 116 1.62 7.75 -3.81
C ILE A 116 0.60 7.06 -4.68
N PHE A 117 1.09 6.14 -5.51
CA PHE A 117 0.28 5.15 -6.23
C PHE A 117 0.59 3.77 -5.65
N ASP A 118 -0.41 3.08 -5.14
CA ASP A 118 -0.23 1.69 -4.67
C ASP A 118 -0.05 0.71 -5.83
N GLY A 119 -0.44 1.12 -7.03
CA GLY A 119 -0.19 0.42 -8.29
C GLY A 119 -0.93 1.06 -9.47
N ALA A 120 -0.24 1.11 -10.61
CA ALA A 120 -0.77 1.65 -11.87
C ALA A 120 -0.31 0.78 -13.05
N MET A 121 -1.23 0.16 -13.76
CA MET A 121 -0.94 -0.86 -14.79
C MET A 121 -1.09 -0.27 -16.19
N SER A 122 -0.01 -0.01 -16.82
CA SER A 122 1.42 0.08 -16.53
C SER A 122 2.02 1.28 -17.26
N ASN A 123 3.35 1.44 -17.26
CA ASN A 123 4.04 2.55 -17.94
C ASN A 123 3.40 3.92 -17.65
N ALA A 124 3.28 4.22 -16.35
CA ALA A 124 2.57 5.40 -15.89
C ALA A 124 3.37 6.68 -16.11
N HIS A 125 2.82 7.61 -16.88
CA HIS A 125 3.28 9.00 -16.99
C HIS A 125 2.38 9.88 -16.15
N VAL A 126 2.93 10.49 -15.12
CA VAL A 126 2.19 11.30 -14.15
C VAL A 126 2.53 12.77 -14.34
N ARG A 127 1.50 13.63 -14.51
CA ARG A 127 1.69 15.08 -14.63
C ARG A 127 0.81 15.84 -13.64
N VAL A 128 1.37 16.83 -13.00
CA VAL A 128 0.65 17.78 -12.15
C VAL A 128 0.79 19.17 -12.76
N ASN A 129 -0.33 19.87 -12.96
CA ASN A 129 -0.40 21.17 -13.60
C ASN A 129 0.33 21.23 -14.96
N GLY A 130 0.27 20.11 -15.73
CA GLY A 130 0.95 19.94 -17.01
C GLY A 130 2.44 19.58 -16.93
N LYS A 131 3.08 19.66 -15.75
CA LYS A 131 4.49 19.27 -15.55
C LYS A 131 4.56 17.77 -15.28
N GLU A 132 5.40 17.02 -16.01
CA GLU A 132 5.68 15.62 -15.70
C GLU A 132 6.47 15.53 -14.40
N VAL A 133 5.94 14.76 -13.44
CA VAL A 133 6.50 14.58 -12.09
C VAL A 133 6.98 13.16 -11.85
N ALA A 134 6.50 12.19 -12.62
CA ALA A 134 6.98 10.81 -12.55
C ALA A 134 6.73 10.06 -13.86
N TYR A 135 7.63 9.10 -14.12
CA TYR A 135 7.43 7.97 -15.03
C TYR A 135 7.70 6.67 -14.28
N TRP A 136 6.74 5.74 -14.30
CA TRP A 136 6.88 4.45 -13.63
C TRP A 136 6.47 3.30 -14.55
N PRO A 137 7.40 2.43 -14.99
CA PRO A 137 7.09 1.42 -16.00
C PRO A 137 6.38 0.18 -15.43
N TYR A 138 6.67 -0.21 -14.18
CA TYR A 138 6.22 -1.47 -13.61
C TYR A 138 4.88 -1.35 -12.87
N GLY A 139 3.89 -2.13 -13.31
CA GLY A 139 2.52 -1.97 -12.83
C GLY A 139 2.19 -2.57 -11.47
N TYR A 140 3.04 -3.47 -10.92
CA TYR A 140 2.66 -4.30 -9.77
C TYR A 140 3.16 -3.82 -8.41
N ASN A 141 4.03 -2.82 -8.34
CA ASN A 141 4.47 -2.27 -7.07
C ASN A 141 4.02 -0.83 -6.88
N SER A 142 4.02 -0.41 -5.62
CA SER A 142 3.77 0.98 -5.26
C SER A 142 4.95 1.86 -5.65
N PHE A 143 4.66 3.12 -5.96
CA PHE A 143 5.66 4.16 -6.18
C PHE A 143 5.15 5.50 -5.67
N TYR A 144 6.05 6.44 -5.46
CA TYR A 144 5.70 7.79 -5.05
C TYR A 144 6.55 8.84 -5.76
N THR A 145 6.08 10.06 -5.73
CA THR A 145 6.79 11.23 -6.25
C THR A 145 6.56 12.45 -5.38
N ASP A 146 7.58 13.29 -5.25
CA ASP A 146 7.48 14.57 -4.58
C ASP A 146 6.81 15.59 -5.52
N LEU A 147 5.76 16.22 -5.04
CA LEU A 147 5.00 17.25 -5.76
C LEU A 147 5.32 18.67 -5.32
N SER A 148 6.19 18.86 -4.32
CA SER A 148 6.38 20.17 -3.64
C SER A 148 6.70 21.30 -4.61
N ASP A 149 7.42 21.01 -5.70
CA ASP A 149 7.77 21.97 -6.76
C ASP A 149 6.77 22.01 -7.94
N ALA A 150 5.69 21.25 -7.87
CA ALA A 150 4.71 21.13 -8.97
C ALA A 150 3.30 21.59 -8.59
N VAL A 151 3.01 21.65 -7.29
CA VAL A 151 1.71 22.10 -6.76
C VAL A 151 1.70 23.57 -6.45
N VAL A 152 0.50 24.14 -6.47
CA VAL A 152 0.21 25.50 -6.02
C VAL A 152 -0.84 25.47 -4.90
N PRO A 153 -0.94 26.51 -4.04
CA PRO A 153 -2.07 26.63 -3.14
C PRO A 153 -3.40 26.67 -3.90
N GLY A 154 -4.40 25.94 -3.40
CA GLY A 154 -5.69 25.77 -4.05
C GLY A 154 -5.74 24.55 -4.98
N ASP A 155 -6.49 24.67 -6.07
CA ASP A 155 -6.76 23.57 -7.00
C ASP A 155 -5.56 23.24 -7.88
N ASN A 156 -5.26 21.95 -7.97
CA ASN A 156 -4.23 21.39 -8.83
C ASN A 156 -4.83 20.31 -9.74
N THR A 157 -4.35 20.24 -10.98
CA THR A 157 -4.77 19.19 -11.93
C THR A 157 -3.78 18.04 -11.92
N LEU A 158 -4.27 16.81 -11.86
CA LEU A 158 -3.48 15.59 -11.98
C LEU A 158 -3.93 14.81 -13.21
N THR A 159 -2.99 14.43 -14.06
CA THR A 159 -3.24 13.53 -15.20
C THR A 159 -2.28 12.35 -15.14
N VAL A 160 -2.80 11.17 -15.49
CA VAL A 160 -2.03 9.93 -15.56
C VAL A 160 -2.33 9.24 -16.88
N GLU A 161 -1.30 9.05 -17.69
CA GLU A 161 -1.37 8.22 -18.90
C GLU A 161 -0.77 6.86 -18.60
N LEU A 162 -1.47 5.81 -18.99
CA LEU A 162 -1.04 4.42 -18.82
C LEU A 162 -0.99 3.71 -20.17
N GLU A 163 -0.01 2.83 -20.31
CA GLU A 163 0.05 1.92 -21.45
C GLU A 163 0.33 0.50 -20.95
N ASN A 164 -0.67 -0.38 -21.10
CA ASN A 164 -0.51 -1.78 -20.81
C ASN A 164 -0.26 -2.52 -22.14
N TYR A 165 0.93 -3.12 -22.27
CA TYR A 165 1.34 -3.78 -23.50
C TYR A 165 0.63 -5.12 -23.70
N GLU A 166 0.24 -5.38 -24.93
CA GLU A 166 -0.16 -6.72 -25.34
C GLU A 166 0.99 -7.73 -25.18
N ARG A 167 0.64 -9.00 -25.01
CA ARG A 167 1.58 -10.12 -24.89
C ARG A 167 2.54 -10.04 -23.69
N ALA A 168 2.27 -9.16 -22.74
CA ALA A 168 3.14 -8.90 -21.60
C ALA A 168 2.92 -9.87 -20.43
N SER A 169 1.83 -10.62 -20.40
CA SER A 169 1.47 -11.49 -19.27
C SER A 169 0.86 -12.82 -19.72
N ARG A 170 0.92 -13.85 -18.85
CA ARG A 170 0.26 -15.15 -19.01
C ARG A 170 -0.94 -15.32 -18.07
N TRP A 171 -1.32 -14.27 -17.36
CA TRP A 171 -2.48 -14.19 -16.48
C TRP A 171 -3.17 -12.85 -16.72
N TYR A 172 -4.35 -12.68 -16.16
CA TYR A 172 -5.07 -11.41 -16.25
C TYR A 172 -4.30 -10.31 -15.52
N PRO A 173 -3.73 -9.31 -16.19
CA PRO A 173 -2.94 -8.26 -15.55
C PRO A 173 -3.81 -7.14 -14.98
N GLY A 174 -5.05 -6.98 -15.46
CA GLY A 174 -5.83 -5.76 -15.32
C GLY A 174 -5.26 -4.61 -16.11
N ALA A 175 -5.88 -3.45 -16.03
CA ALA A 175 -5.40 -2.22 -16.64
C ALA A 175 -5.99 -1.00 -15.92
N GLY A 176 -5.16 -0.02 -15.58
CA GLY A 176 -5.64 1.21 -14.98
C GLY A 176 -4.97 1.58 -13.66
N LEU A 177 -5.56 2.58 -12.99
CA LEU A 177 -5.28 2.90 -11.60
C LEU A 177 -6.04 1.90 -10.72
N TYR A 178 -5.53 0.66 -10.69
CA TYR A 178 -6.23 -0.47 -10.11
C TYR A 178 -6.01 -0.64 -8.59
N ARG A 179 -5.17 0.20 -8.00
CA ARG A 179 -4.95 0.33 -6.55
C ARG A 179 -5.18 1.77 -6.11
N ASN A 180 -5.13 2.03 -4.80
CA ASN A 180 -5.39 3.35 -4.26
C ASN A 180 -4.35 4.39 -4.68
N VAL A 181 -4.77 5.65 -4.67
CA VAL A 181 -3.91 6.82 -4.84
C VAL A 181 -4.01 7.67 -3.57
N HIS A 182 -2.87 8.13 -3.05
CA HIS A 182 -2.81 8.90 -1.81
C HIS A 182 -2.01 10.17 -1.99
N ILE A 183 -2.39 11.20 -1.23
CA ILE A 183 -1.59 12.42 -1.01
C ILE A 183 -1.17 12.45 0.45
N VAL A 184 0.12 12.60 0.67
CA VAL A 184 0.71 12.80 2.00
C VAL A 184 1.27 14.21 2.05
N ASN A 185 0.74 14.99 2.98
CA ASN A 185 1.17 16.37 3.25
C ASN A 185 1.81 16.41 4.63
N THR A 186 3.10 16.77 4.70
CA THR A 186 3.88 16.82 5.93
C THR A 186 4.57 18.16 6.07
N ASP A 187 5.09 18.43 7.25
CA ASP A 187 6.08 19.48 7.41
C ASP A 187 7.38 19.16 6.66
N ARG A 188 8.23 20.14 6.48
CA ARG A 188 9.55 20.00 5.82
C ARG A 188 10.39 18.92 6.50
N VAL A 189 10.45 18.90 7.84
CA VAL A 189 11.16 17.84 8.60
C VAL A 189 10.18 16.76 8.98
N HIS A 190 10.33 15.60 8.39
CA HIS A 190 9.39 14.48 8.50
C HIS A 190 10.07 13.13 8.26
N ILE A 191 9.38 12.05 8.58
CA ILE A 191 9.70 10.68 8.11
C ILE A 191 9.15 10.55 6.69
N PRO A 192 9.99 10.28 5.67
CA PRO A 192 9.50 10.10 4.29
C PRO A 192 8.58 8.87 4.18
N VAL A 193 7.92 8.76 3.04
CA VAL A 193 7.11 7.58 2.70
C VAL A 193 7.97 6.33 2.79
N TRP A 194 7.51 5.30 3.53
CA TRP A 194 8.24 4.05 3.84
C TRP A 194 9.59 4.26 4.54
N GLY A 195 9.79 5.40 5.19
CA GLY A 195 11.04 5.77 5.85
C GLY A 195 11.28 5.08 7.19
N THR A 196 10.54 4.02 7.54
CA THR A 196 10.74 3.22 8.76
C THR A 196 10.93 1.74 8.44
N TYR A 197 11.80 1.08 9.20
CA TYR A 197 12.02 -0.35 9.11
C TYR A 197 12.19 -0.97 10.50
N VAL A 198 11.27 -1.89 10.87
CA VAL A 198 11.27 -2.57 12.15
C VAL A 198 11.80 -3.98 12.02
N THR A 199 12.72 -4.35 12.88
CA THR A 199 13.22 -5.72 13.03
C THR A 199 13.13 -6.17 14.49
N THR A 200 13.03 -7.49 14.69
CA THR A 200 13.03 -8.13 16.01
C THR A 200 14.19 -9.14 16.08
N PRO A 201 15.45 -8.66 16.26
CA PRO A 201 16.63 -9.51 16.10
C PRO A 201 16.74 -10.62 17.15
N GLU A 202 16.25 -10.36 18.37
CA GLU A 202 16.22 -11.37 19.44
C GLU A 202 14.81 -11.48 19.99
N VAL A 203 14.25 -12.70 19.96
CA VAL A 203 12.87 -12.97 20.41
C VAL A 203 12.85 -14.24 21.25
N SER A 204 12.24 -14.14 22.41
CA SER A 204 11.86 -15.24 23.30
C SER A 204 10.52 -14.93 23.97
N GLU A 205 9.95 -15.90 24.69
CA GLU A 205 8.73 -15.68 25.47
C GLU A 205 8.94 -14.67 26.62
N ALA A 206 10.18 -14.57 27.16
CA ALA A 206 10.49 -13.67 28.26
C ALA A 206 10.80 -12.24 27.81
N LYS A 207 11.38 -12.07 26.62
CA LYS A 207 11.78 -10.76 26.10
C LYS A 207 11.98 -10.76 24.60
N ALA A 208 11.81 -9.58 23.99
CA ALA A 208 12.19 -9.32 22.62
C ALA A 208 12.95 -7.99 22.49
N SER A 209 14.01 -7.96 21.68
CA SER A 209 14.59 -6.72 21.23
C SER A 209 13.89 -6.25 19.96
N VAL A 210 13.52 -4.97 19.92
CA VAL A 210 12.92 -4.31 18.75
C VAL A 210 13.88 -3.23 18.29
N ARG A 211 14.25 -3.26 17.02
CA ARG A 211 15.06 -2.22 16.38
C ARG A 211 14.24 -1.52 15.33
N LEU A 212 14.07 -0.22 15.48
CA LEU A 212 13.44 0.67 14.52
C LEU A 212 14.52 1.50 13.84
N GLU A 213 14.71 1.30 12.55
CA GLU A 213 15.52 2.16 11.69
C GLU A 213 14.60 3.18 11.02
N MET A 214 15.05 4.42 10.85
CA MET A 214 14.25 5.46 10.22
C MET A 214 15.10 6.47 9.45
N GLU A 215 14.49 7.01 8.42
CA GLU A 215 14.98 8.16 7.69
C GLU A 215 14.26 9.42 8.18
N ILE A 216 14.96 10.54 8.24
CA ILE A 216 14.38 11.87 8.53
C ILE A 216 14.79 12.80 7.41
N ALA A 217 13.81 13.24 6.65
CA ALA A 217 14.00 14.17 5.54
C ALA A 217 13.89 15.63 6.00
N GLY A 218 14.45 16.52 5.21
CA GLY A 218 14.29 17.97 5.38
C GLY A 218 15.03 18.59 6.56
N ALA A 219 15.87 17.86 7.29
CA ALA A 219 16.64 18.37 8.42
C ALA A 219 17.65 19.44 7.98
N GLY A 220 17.58 20.64 8.58
CA GLY A 220 18.50 21.74 8.33
C GLY A 220 19.75 21.66 9.21
N LYS A 221 20.83 22.29 8.77
CA LYS A 221 22.08 22.36 9.54
C LYS A 221 21.87 23.14 10.84
N GLY A 222 22.17 22.51 11.99
CA GLY A 222 22.08 23.14 13.30
C GLY A 222 20.69 23.14 13.91
N GLU A 223 19.70 22.55 13.27
CA GLU A 223 18.38 22.33 13.90
C GLU A 223 18.48 21.27 15.01
N LYS A 224 17.85 21.58 16.14
CA LYS A 224 17.68 20.60 17.21
C LYS A 224 16.45 19.75 16.90
N ILE A 225 16.67 18.48 16.60
CA ILE A 225 15.61 17.52 16.28
C ILE A 225 15.58 16.46 17.37
N ASP A 226 14.45 16.33 18.03
CA ASP A 226 14.19 15.30 19.01
C ASP A 226 13.24 14.27 18.42
N VAL A 227 13.56 12.97 18.59
CA VAL A 227 12.78 11.82 18.09
C VAL A 227 12.34 10.98 19.30
N ILE A 228 11.04 10.93 19.51
CA ILE A 228 10.42 10.11 20.55
C ILE A 228 9.64 8.99 19.90
N THR A 229 9.97 7.75 20.25
CA THR A 229 9.19 6.59 19.81
C THR A 229 8.66 5.80 21.01
N GLU A 230 7.38 5.48 20.94
CA GLU A 230 6.67 4.64 21.91
C GLU A 230 6.30 3.32 21.22
N ILE A 231 6.63 2.19 21.85
CA ILE A 231 6.15 0.88 21.43
C ILE A 231 4.84 0.62 22.16
N ILE A 232 3.77 0.49 21.41
CA ILE A 232 2.41 0.28 21.90
C ILE A 232 2.03 -1.18 21.65
N SER A 233 1.65 -1.89 22.70
CA SER A 233 1.23 -3.29 22.66
C SER A 233 -0.15 -3.47 22.01
N PRO A 234 -0.56 -4.70 21.65
CA PRO A 234 -1.87 -4.99 21.04
C PRO A 234 -3.07 -4.54 21.89
N ASP A 235 -2.91 -4.44 23.21
CA ASP A 235 -3.93 -3.94 24.14
C ASP A 235 -3.88 -2.41 24.37
N GLY A 236 -3.04 -1.69 23.60
CA GLY A 236 -2.95 -0.23 23.61
C GLY A 236 -2.07 0.39 24.70
N LYS A 237 -1.28 -0.41 25.42
CA LYS A 237 -0.36 0.09 26.46
C LYS A 237 1.01 0.43 25.89
N ILE A 238 1.63 1.50 26.37
CA ILE A 238 3.02 1.81 26.08
C ILE A 238 3.90 0.85 26.88
N VAL A 239 4.66 -0.01 26.19
CA VAL A 239 5.52 -1.04 26.80
C VAL A 239 7.01 -0.71 26.72
N ALA A 240 7.40 0.21 25.86
CA ALA A 240 8.77 0.75 25.80
C ALA A 240 8.76 2.15 25.19
N THR A 241 9.72 2.98 25.57
CA THR A 241 9.90 4.34 25.04
C THR A 241 11.37 4.62 24.84
N ASN A 242 11.70 5.30 23.74
CA ASN A 242 13.02 5.84 23.49
C ASN A 242 12.88 7.30 23.07
N ASN A 243 13.72 8.16 23.67
CA ASN A 243 13.83 9.57 23.32
C ASN A 243 15.29 9.86 23.01
N ALA A 244 15.60 10.22 21.78
CA ALA A 244 16.96 10.49 21.34
C ALA A 244 17.00 11.71 20.40
N PRO A 245 18.04 12.57 20.52
CA PRO A 245 18.25 13.62 19.53
C PRO A 245 18.68 13.00 18.20
N TYR A 246 18.12 13.51 17.11
CA TYR A 246 18.59 13.18 15.77
C TYR A 246 19.81 14.05 15.42
N ILE A 247 20.89 13.39 15.06
CA ILE A 247 22.11 14.04 14.59
C ILE A 247 22.34 13.56 13.15
N SER A 248 22.22 14.47 12.18
CA SER A 248 22.43 14.18 10.77
C SER A 248 23.92 14.00 10.47
N HIS A 249 24.34 12.75 10.30
CA HIS A 249 25.72 12.40 9.92
C HIS A 249 25.78 11.57 8.63
N GLY A 250 24.71 11.50 7.84
CA GLY A 250 24.60 10.65 6.67
C GLY A 250 24.53 9.15 7.01
N GLN A 251 24.26 8.79 8.25
CA GLN A 251 24.04 7.43 8.72
C GLN A 251 22.57 7.18 8.99
N ILE A 252 22.13 5.93 8.87
CA ILE A 252 20.79 5.50 9.24
C ILE A 252 20.60 5.74 10.74
N PHE A 253 19.58 6.50 11.10
CA PHE A 253 19.19 6.70 12.49
C PHE A 253 18.38 5.51 12.97
N PHE A 254 18.67 5.00 14.15
CA PHE A 254 17.92 3.88 14.71
C PHE A 254 17.71 4.02 16.22
N GLN A 255 16.65 3.41 16.70
CA GLN A 255 16.32 3.27 18.11
C GLN A 255 16.13 1.79 18.46
N ASN A 256 16.61 1.39 19.63
CA ASN A 256 16.42 0.04 20.16
C ASN A 256 15.49 0.06 21.37
N PHE A 257 14.69 -1.00 21.50
CA PHE A 257 13.74 -1.18 22.58
C PHE A 257 13.82 -2.60 23.11
N LEU A 258 13.51 -2.77 24.39
CA LEU A 258 13.32 -4.06 25.02
C LEU A 258 11.85 -4.18 25.43
N VAL A 259 11.17 -5.19 24.91
CA VAL A 259 9.80 -5.55 25.29
C VAL A 259 9.87 -6.81 26.16
N THR A 260 9.38 -6.72 27.40
CA THR A 260 9.30 -7.86 28.32
C THR A 260 7.98 -8.60 28.13
N GLU A 261 8.02 -9.93 28.22
CA GLU A 261 6.86 -10.81 28.03
C GLU A 261 6.03 -10.48 26.79
N PRO A 262 6.67 -10.44 25.59
CA PRO A 262 5.99 -10.00 24.38
C PRO A 262 4.89 -10.96 23.93
N GLU A 263 3.77 -10.41 23.46
CA GLU A 263 2.77 -11.16 22.72
C GLU A 263 3.29 -11.45 21.30
N LEU A 264 3.71 -12.70 21.06
CA LEU A 264 4.31 -13.09 19.79
C LEU A 264 3.25 -13.24 18.71
N TRP A 265 3.55 -12.70 17.51
CA TRP A 265 2.73 -12.88 16.34
C TRP A 265 2.84 -14.32 15.79
N SER A 266 1.69 -14.92 15.48
CA SER A 266 1.59 -16.21 14.79
C SER A 266 0.26 -16.31 14.03
N PRO A 267 0.09 -17.26 13.09
CA PRO A 267 -1.19 -17.51 12.42
C PRO A 267 -2.37 -17.78 13.34
N ALA A 268 -2.12 -18.34 14.53
CA ALA A 268 -3.14 -18.60 15.53
C ALA A 268 -3.36 -17.40 16.48
N SER A 269 -2.41 -16.49 16.58
CA SER A 269 -2.45 -15.32 17.47
C SER A 269 -1.75 -14.13 16.79
N PRO A 270 -2.41 -13.42 15.88
CA PRO A 270 -1.81 -12.36 15.08
C PRO A 270 -1.73 -11.04 15.87
N ARG A 271 -0.84 -10.99 16.86
CA ARG A 271 -0.66 -9.84 17.75
C ARG A 271 0.23 -8.79 17.09
N LEU A 272 -0.31 -7.58 16.91
CA LEU A 272 0.38 -6.48 16.25
C LEU A 272 0.66 -5.35 17.24
N TYR A 273 1.90 -4.89 17.24
CA TYR A 273 2.38 -3.71 17.95
C TYR A 273 2.39 -2.50 17.01
N THR A 274 2.46 -1.31 17.61
CA THR A 274 2.67 -0.06 16.88
C THR A 274 3.88 0.66 17.46
N ALA A 275 4.85 1.00 16.62
CA ALA A 275 5.88 1.96 16.94
C ALA A 275 5.37 3.35 16.53
N ARG A 276 4.99 4.18 17.49
CA ARG A 276 4.56 5.57 17.28
C ARG A 276 5.73 6.50 17.46
N THR A 277 6.18 7.09 16.36
CA THR A 277 7.30 8.02 16.34
C THR A 277 6.81 9.45 16.16
N ARG A 278 7.27 10.35 17.03
CA ARG A 278 7.06 11.80 16.92
C ARG A 278 8.37 12.51 16.70
N ILE A 279 8.40 13.45 15.78
CA ILE A 279 9.55 14.29 15.48
C ILE A 279 9.23 15.71 15.92
N SER A 280 10.14 16.32 16.64
CA SER A 280 10.04 17.74 17.02
C SER A 280 11.30 18.49 16.58
N VAL A 281 11.10 19.68 16.00
CA VAL A 281 12.17 20.60 15.61
C VAL A 281 12.12 21.82 16.53
N ASN A 282 13.21 22.08 17.25
CA ASN A 282 13.29 23.16 18.22
C ASN A 282 12.13 23.19 19.24
N GLY A 283 11.66 21.98 19.63
CA GLY A 283 10.57 21.80 20.59
C GLY A 283 9.16 21.87 20.00
N LYS A 284 9.00 22.10 18.69
CA LYS A 284 7.72 22.03 17.99
C LYS A 284 7.59 20.70 17.26
N GLU A 285 6.52 19.96 17.50
CA GLU A 285 6.22 18.71 16.75
C GLU A 285 5.96 19.03 15.27
N THR A 286 6.66 18.30 14.39
CA THR A 286 6.57 18.44 12.94
C THR A 286 6.01 17.21 12.25
N ASP A 287 6.14 16.03 12.85
CA ASP A 287 5.62 14.80 12.26
C ASP A 287 5.27 13.77 13.33
N ALA A 288 4.26 12.95 13.04
CA ALA A 288 3.92 11.75 13.79
C ALA A 288 3.68 10.60 12.80
N TYR A 289 4.37 9.47 13.02
CA TYR A 289 4.35 8.32 12.12
C TYR A 289 4.17 7.02 12.89
N ASP A 290 3.14 6.25 12.53
CA ASP A 290 2.86 4.94 13.13
C ASP A 290 3.36 3.83 12.20
N THR A 291 4.17 2.91 12.76
CA THR A 291 4.64 1.71 12.08
C THR A 291 4.10 0.48 12.79
N ARG A 292 3.22 -0.28 12.13
CA ARG A 292 2.68 -1.55 12.66
C ARG A 292 3.65 -2.69 12.41
N PHE A 293 3.81 -3.59 13.37
CA PHE A 293 4.67 -4.76 13.25
C PHE A 293 4.24 -5.89 14.18
N GLY A 294 4.63 -7.12 13.84
CA GLY A 294 4.51 -8.28 14.71
C GLY A 294 5.86 -8.69 15.29
N ILE A 295 5.90 -9.04 16.58
CA ILE A 295 7.11 -9.61 17.19
C ILE A 295 7.10 -11.12 16.92
N ARG A 296 8.07 -11.60 16.13
CA ARG A 296 8.18 -13.01 15.76
C ARG A 296 9.62 -13.41 15.46
N LYS A 297 9.93 -14.70 15.64
CA LYS A 297 11.20 -15.31 15.25
C LYS A 297 10.97 -16.28 14.10
N LEU A 298 11.71 -16.12 13.01
CA LEU A 298 11.70 -17.01 11.85
C LEU A 298 13.04 -17.75 11.78
N GLU A 299 13.00 -19.08 11.67
CA GLU A 299 14.21 -19.89 11.55
C GLU A 299 14.04 -20.90 10.40
N TYR A 300 15.05 -20.97 9.55
CA TYR A 300 15.11 -21.89 8.44
C TYR A 300 16.29 -22.85 8.66
N LEU A 301 16.00 -24.05 9.08
CA LEU A 301 17.01 -25.06 9.38
C LEU A 301 17.03 -26.10 8.25
N PRO A 302 18.19 -26.32 7.58
CA PRO A 302 18.26 -27.24 6.43
C PRO A 302 17.75 -28.65 6.73
N GLU A 303 18.03 -29.15 7.92
CA GLU A 303 17.71 -30.53 8.32
C GLU A 303 16.26 -30.71 8.80
N THR A 304 15.66 -29.70 9.38
CA THR A 304 14.37 -29.82 10.08
C THR A 304 13.27 -28.89 9.56
N GLY A 305 13.61 -27.92 8.69
CA GLY A 305 12.66 -27.06 8.02
C GLY A 305 12.45 -25.71 8.69
N PHE A 306 11.22 -25.21 8.61
CA PHE A 306 10.83 -23.90 9.08
C PHE A 306 10.28 -23.92 10.49
N TYR A 307 10.71 -22.94 11.30
CA TYR A 307 10.24 -22.70 12.65
C TYR A 307 9.73 -21.28 12.81
N LEU A 308 8.58 -21.14 13.45
CA LEU A 308 8.01 -19.87 13.89
C LEU A 308 7.98 -19.85 15.42
N ASN A 309 8.65 -18.85 16.02
CA ASN A 309 8.75 -18.70 17.47
C ASN A 309 9.27 -19.98 18.18
N GLY A 310 10.27 -20.66 17.56
CA GLY A 310 10.85 -21.89 18.07
C GLY A 310 9.99 -23.14 17.89
N LYS A 311 8.81 -23.05 17.24
CA LYS A 311 7.92 -24.20 16.99
C LYS A 311 7.95 -24.56 15.49
N PRO A 312 8.09 -25.87 15.14
CA PRO A 312 8.08 -26.29 13.75
C PRO A 312 6.72 -25.98 13.10
N MET A 313 6.76 -25.43 11.90
CA MET A 313 5.56 -25.07 11.15
C MET A 313 5.67 -25.53 9.69
N LYS A 314 4.58 -26.08 9.14
CA LYS A 314 4.44 -26.35 7.72
C LYS A 314 3.57 -25.29 7.06
N PHE A 315 4.00 -24.79 5.91
CA PHE A 315 3.17 -23.95 5.08
C PHE A 315 2.07 -24.78 4.41
N LYS A 316 0.83 -24.47 4.72
CA LYS A 316 -0.36 -24.95 4.06
C LYS A 316 -0.93 -23.78 3.28
N GLY A 317 -0.57 -23.64 2.03
CA GLY A 317 -0.82 -22.42 1.31
C GLY A 317 -1.34 -22.61 -0.10
N VAL A 318 -1.75 -21.52 -0.68
CA VAL A 318 -2.22 -21.41 -2.06
C VAL A 318 -1.39 -20.35 -2.81
N CYS A 319 -1.46 -20.42 -4.14
CA CYS A 319 -0.95 -19.35 -5.01
C CYS A 319 -2.14 -18.50 -5.44
N ASN A 320 -2.13 -17.22 -5.10
CA ASN A 320 -3.15 -16.27 -5.52
C ASN A 320 -2.59 -15.25 -6.51
N HIS A 321 -3.29 -15.04 -7.61
CA HIS A 321 -3.13 -13.86 -8.44
C HIS A 321 -3.81 -12.65 -7.77
N HIS A 322 -3.59 -11.47 -8.31
CA HIS A 322 -4.05 -10.21 -7.71
C HIS A 322 -5.49 -9.84 -8.12
N ASP A 323 -6.08 -10.56 -9.06
CA ASP A 323 -7.44 -10.28 -9.52
C ASP A 323 -8.51 -10.80 -8.56
N LEU A 324 -9.66 -10.14 -8.57
CA LEU A 324 -10.78 -10.36 -7.68
C LEU A 324 -12.05 -10.75 -8.46
N GLY A 325 -11.92 -11.65 -9.44
CA GLY A 325 -13.03 -12.12 -10.27
C GLY A 325 -13.73 -10.98 -11.02
N PRO A 326 -15.02 -10.74 -10.79
CA PRO A 326 -15.77 -9.72 -11.54
C PRO A 326 -15.30 -8.29 -11.30
N LEU A 327 -14.50 -8.03 -10.29
CA LEU A 327 -13.88 -6.73 -10.02
C LEU A 327 -12.61 -6.51 -10.85
N GLY A 328 -12.15 -7.54 -11.58
CA GLY A 328 -10.86 -7.50 -12.24
C GLY A 328 -9.71 -7.34 -11.24
N ALA A 329 -8.74 -6.51 -11.58
CA ALA A 329 -7.63 -6.19 -10.69
C ALA A 329 -7.94 -5.03 -9.73
N ALA A 330 -9.07 -4.32 -9.89
CA ALA A 330 -9.43 -3.19 -9.04
C ALA A 330 -9.55 -3.62 -7.58
N ILE A 331 -8.63 -3.11 -6.74
CA ILE A 331 -8.53 -3.51 -5.34
C ILE A 331 -9.81 -3.17 -4.57
N ASN A 332 -10.25 -4.13 -3.76
CA ASN A 332 -11.36 -3.96 -2.84
C ASN A 332 -11.02 -4.68 -1.52
N ARG A 333 -10.84 -3.91 -0.45
CA ARG A 333 -10.42 -4.45 0.85
C ARG A 333 -11.39 -5.51 1.40
N SER A 334 -12.70 -5.31 1.21
CA SER A 334 -13.70 -6.29 1.67
C SER A 334 -13.63 -7.61 0.90
N ALA A 335 -13.37 -7.55 -0.41
CA ALA A 335 -13.20 -8.76 -1.22
C ALA A 335 -11.91 -9.51 -0.85
N LEU A 336 -10.82 -8.79 -0.61
CA LEU A 336 -9.56 -9.37 -0.13
C LEU A 336 -9.73 -10.00 1.25
N LEU A 337 -10.39 -9.29 2.17
CA LEU A 337 -10.69 -9.80 3.52
C LEU A 337 -11.44 -11.13 3.43
N HIS A 338 -12.53 -11.15 2.67
CA HIS A 338 -13.33 -12.37 2.48
C HIS A 338 -12.51 -13.51 1.85
N GLN A 339 -11.64 -13.21 0.87
CA GLN A 339 -10.73 -14.20 0.27
C GLN A 339 -9.79 -14.82 1.30
N VAL A 340 -9.18 -14.00 2.16
CA VAL A 340 -8.25 -14.48 3.20
C VAL A 340 -8.99 -15.26 4.29
N GLU A 341 -10.20 -14.81 4.69
CA GLU A 341 -11.06 -15.55 5.63
C GLU A 341 -11.41 -16.94 5.11
N LEU A 342 -11.86 -17.07 3.85
CA LEU A 342 -12.14 -18.37 3.22
C LEU A 342 -10.91 -19.28 3.19
N LEU A 343 -9.73 -18.74 2.91
CA LEU A 343 -8.48 -19.49 2.93
C LEU A 343 -8.15 -19.99 4.33
N LYS A 344 -8.36 -19.16 5.35
CA LYS A 344 -8.19 -19.60 6.75
C LYS A 344 -9.18 -20.66 7.15
N ASP A 345 -10.45 -20.54 6.77
CA ASP A 345 -11.50 -21.51 7.07
C ASP A 345 -11.21 -22.88 6.46
N MET A 346 -10.59 -22.93 5.27
CA MET A 346 -10.14 -24.21 4.69
C MET A 346 -8.83 -24.75 5.31
N GLY A 347 -8.24 -24.03 6.28
CA GLY A 347 -7.04 -24.44 7.02
C GLY A 347 -5.72 -23.98 6.41
N ALA A 348 -5.72 -23.02 5.50
CA ALA A 348 -4.50 -22.37 4.99
C ALA A 348 -3.88 -21.45 6.06
N ASN A 349 -2.55 -21.38 6.08
CA ASN A 349 -1.78 -20.49 6.93
C ASN A 349 -0.76 -19.65 6.16
N ALA A 350 -0.74 -19.75 4.82
CA ALA A 350 0.17 -19.03 3.96
C ALA A 350 -0.44 -18.74 2.59
N ILE A 351 -0.06 -17.63 1.99
CA ILE A 351 -0.39 -17.24 0.62
C ILE A 351 0.91 -16.91 -0.12
N ARG A 352 1.11 -17.53 -1.30
CA ARG A 352 2.09 -17.09 -2.25
C ARG A 352 1.43 -16.13 -3.23
N THR A 353 1.80 -14.86 -3.17
CA THR A 353 1.30 -13.84 -4.11
C THR A 353 1.93 -14.07 -5.49
N SER A 354 1.18 -14.65 -6.40
CA SER A 354 1.64 -15.05 -7.73
C SER A 354 1.47 -13.92 -8.74
N HIS A 355 2.51 -13.40 -9.36
CA HIS A 355 3.92 -13.64 -9.07
C HIS A 355 4.58 -12.29 -8.79
N ASN A 356 3.84 -11.35 -8.24
CA ASN A 356 4.20 -9.94 -8.11
C ASN A 356 3.94 -9.44 -6.70
N MET A 357 4.39 -8.21 -6.43
CA MET A 357 4.15 -7.56 -5.15
C MET A 357 2.64 -7.42 -4.89
N PRO A 358 2.15 -7.86 -3.72
CA PRO A 358 0.76 -7.68 -3.33
C PRO A 358 0.44 -6.20 -3.07
N SER A 359 -0.85 -5.88 -2.99
CA SER A 359 -1.26 -4.56 -2.53
C SER A 359 -0.99 -4.40 -1.03
N PRO A 360 -0.84 -3.14 -0.54
CA PRO A 360 -0.73 -2.87 0.90
C PRO A 360 -1.86 -3.52 1.71
N GLU A 361 -3.10 -3.45 1.22
CA GLU A 361 -4.28 -4.02 1.90
C GLU A 361 -4.18 -5.54 2.08
N MET A 362 -3.64 -6.25 1.09
CA MET A 362 -3.44 -7.71 1.20
C MET A 362 -2.44 -8.03 2.31
N VAL A 363 -1.34 -7.28 2.40
CA VAL A 363 -0.32 -7.46 3.45
C VAL A 363 -0.92 -7.16 4.82
N GLU A 364 -1.63 -6.04 4.95
CA GLU A 364 -2.30 -5.65 6.19
C GLU A 364 -3.30 -6.70 6.67
N ILE A 365 -4.14 -7.21 5.77
CA ILE A 365 -5.11 -8.27 6.10
C ILE A 365 -4.40 -9.55 6.53
N CYS A 366 -3.31 -9.92 5.86
CA CYS A 366 -2.50 -11.08 6.25
C CYS A 366 -1.88 -10.90 7.64
N ASP A 367 -1.38 -9.71 7.96
CA ASP A 367 -0.86 -9.38 9.29
C ASP A 367 -1.95 -9.45 10.36
N GLU A 368 -3.15 -8.91 10.07
CA GLU A 368 -4.31 -8.84 10.97
C GLU A 368 -4.94 -10.22 11.23
N LEU A 369 -5.03 -11.04 10.20
CA LEU A 369 -5.68 -12.35 10.28
C LEU A 369 -4.69 -13.50 10.58
N GLY A 370 -3.40 -13.25 10.60
CA GLY A 370 -2.40 -14.28 10.81
C GLY A 370 -2.24 -15.20 9.58
N MET A 371 -1.91 -14.63 8.44
CA MET A 371 -1.57 -15.34 7.21
C MET A 371 -0.10 -15.06 6.85
N MET A 372 0.70 -16.10 6.57
CA MET A 372 2.10 -15.99 6.20
C MET A 372 2.26 -15.66 4.70
#